data_2c7adc851617b264b79b9f40c05fb5a1
#
_entry.id   2c7adc851617b264b79b9f40c05fb5a1
#
_cell.length_a   1.000
_cell.length_b   1.000
_cell.length_c   1.000
_cell.angle_alpha   90.00
_cell.angle_beta   90.00
_cell.angle_gamma   90.00
#
_symmetry.space_group_name_H-M   'P 1'
#
loop_
_entity.id
_entity.type
_entity.pdbx_description
1 polymer ?
#
loop_
_entity_poly.entity_id
_entity_poly.type
_entity_poly.pdbx_seq_one_letter_code
_entity_poly.pdbx_strand_id
1 'polypeptide(L)'
;MLEAKAHQQLKHLLLHDTAAWPNHLTLSRLIGRSLRRHDHTLIQLDPKSHNLWWPGLLVPLCLRPAGTALVLSQHQRKRLLQVELPRLIAAGFNLSCWEGKNPPPCSQVWLLDPAQLLESHLQGLLLSRQLIIPEAEQLSSRLRKAMTISIAAEDWERLRRAHPPANTAVVELHERLSRKVFSQATRVNALIRLDGSEIVALKDLMTVLGETPEPWPAMLRTNDVNWASWAELDHRLLQWQWHLQPLNPLELFSGLLNACPAILISQAGESLSLHAELEAAKFPKTVVASLVEQGFEEPIELFAPQRQPLPNNEIYAQHLLEQCQRLILGRTGLSIVLLDDEQLRHQLTTELAAEFGRRVLHEDNAFETNGVICCRWSWWLQHQQQLPSPEQLIIALLPLASLENPLTAARVEALKRDGRDWFRELLLPDALAMLSPAVSPIRKSGGRLAILDGRLRRRSWGNQILKRLEPWTPLHRLLPD
;
A
#
# COMPACT_ATOMS: atom_id res chain seq x y z
N MET A 1 27.93 16.56 20.32
CA MET A 1 26.64 16.69 19.58
C MET A 1 26.12 15.30 19.22
N LEU A 2 24.82 15.05 19.22
CA LEU A 2 24.19 13.73 18.94
C LEU A 2 24.65 13.16 17.59
N GLU A 3 24.63 13.99 16.54
CA GLU A 3 24.98 13.60 15.17
C GLU A 3 26.43 13.10 15.05
N ALA A 4 27.38 13.73 15.78
CA ALA A 4 28.78 13.31 15.73
C ALA A 4 28.98 11.97 16.47
N LYS A 5 28.33 11.79 17.63
CA LYS A 5 28.36 10.52 18.36
C LYS A 5 27.71 9.40 17.56
N ALA A 6 26.53 9.64 16.98
CA ALA A 6 25.82 8.69 16.14
C ALA A 6 26.66 8.29 14.92
N HIS A 7 27.31 9.26 14.26
CA HIS A 7 28.19 8.99 13.13
C HIS A 7 29.37 8.08 13.52
N GLN A 8 30.06 8.38 14.63
CA GLN A 8 31.19 7.59 15.07
C GLN A 8 30.80 6.16 15.45
N GLN A 9 29.71 6.02 16.20
CA GLN A 9 29.20 4.71 16.63
C GLN A 9 28.68 3.88 15.45
N LEU A 10 27.96 4.50 14.53
CA LEU A 10 27.48 3.82 13.34
C LEU A 10 28.66 3.36 12.45
N LYS A 11 29.70 4.18 12.29
CA LYS A 11 30.89 3.79 11.56
C LYS A 11 31.54 2.55 12.19
N HIS A 12 31.62 2.47 13.52
CA HIS A 12 32.14 1.30 14.22
C HIS A 12 31.26 0.06 13.99
N LEU A 13 29.95 0.19 14.05
CA LEU A 13 29.01 -0.91 13.78
C LEU A 13 29.15 -1.43 12.35
N LEU A 14 29.34 -0.54 11.37
CA LEU A 14 29.46 -0.91 9.95
C LEU A 14 30.81 -1.52 9.56
N LEU A 15 31.84 -1.39 10.39
CA LEU A 15 33.14 -2.04 10.13
C LEU A 15 33.05 -3.57 10.06
N HIS A 16 32.08 -4.16 10.72
CA HIS A 16 31.85 -5.60 10.79
C HIS A 16 30.67 -6.06 9.92
N ASP A 17 30.09 -5.15 9.11
CA ASP A 17 28.90 -5.41 8.31
C ASP A 17 29.26 -5.61 6.85
N THR A 18 28.79 -6.72 6.28
CA THR A 18 28.99 -7.04 4.86
C THR A 18 28.01 -6.31 3.94
N ALA A 19 26.95 -5.72 4.48
CA ALA A 19 25.92 -5.02 3.72
C ALA A 19 26.22 -3.50 3.66
N ALA A 20 27.07 -3.09 2.72
CA ALA A 20 27.40 -1.68 2.52
C ALA A 20 26.26 -0.94 1.81
N TRP A 21 25.60 -0.04 2.52
CA TRP A 21 24.76 1.00 1.93
C TRP A 21 25.44 2.36 2.15
N PRO A 22 25.78 3.12 1.10
CA PRO A 22 26.63 4.31 1.24
C PRO A 22 25.97 5.45 2.03
N ASN A 23 24.64 5.48 2.10
CA ASN A 23 23.91 6.55 2.76
C ASN A 23 23.63 6.33 4.25
N HIS A 24 24.13 5.26 4.87
CA HIS A 24 23.97 5.00 6.32
C HIS A 24 24.32 6.20 7.21
N LEU A 25 25.50 6.79 6.98
CA LEU A 25 26.01 7.88 7.79
C LEU A 25 25.21 9.17 7.59
N THR A 26 24.77 9.43 6.36
CA THR A 26 23.93 10.59 6.03
C THR A 26 22.56 10.45 6.66
N LEU A 27 21.94 9.28 6.57
CA LEU A 27 20.65 9.01 7.23
C LEU A 27 20.77 9.22 8.75
N SER A 28 21.78 8.64 9.37
CA SER A 28 22.01 8.76 10.82
C SER A 28 22.16 10.21 11.27
N ARG A 29 22.83 11.05 10.49
CA ARG A 29 22.95 12.50 10.76
C ARG A 29 21.61 13.21 10.64
N LEU A 30 20.81 12.90 9.62
CA LEU A 30 19.48 13.51 9.42
C LEU A 30 18.54 13.14 10.57
N ILE A 31 18.47 11.86 10.94
CA ILE A 31 17.69 11.38 12.08
C ILE A 31 18.15 12.07 13.38
N GLY A 32 19.48 12.04 13.68
CA GLY A 32 20.02 12.66 14.87
C GLY A 32 19.74 14.18 14.96
N ARG A 33 19.80 14.87 13.80
CA ARG A 33 19.43 16.29 13.72
C ARG A 33 17.96 16.52 14.03
N SER A 34 17.07 15.74 13.42
CA SER A 34 15.63 15.87 13.62
C SER A 34 15.23 15.54 15.07
N LEU A 35 15.80 14.46 15.64
CA LEU A 35 15.60 14.12 17.06
C LEU A 35 16.04 15.23 18.02
N ARG A 36 17.12 15.95 17.68
CA ARG A 36 17.62 17.06 18.51
C ARG A 36 16.80 18.33 18.38
N ARG A 37 16.32 18.63 17.16
CA ARG A 37 15.60 19.87 16.85
C ARG A 37 14.11 19.78 17.07
N HIS A 38 13.58 18.55 17.15
CA HIS A 38 12.14 18.29 17.16
C HIS A 38 11.46 18.94 15.95
N ASP A 39 12.06 18.76 14.75
CA ASP A 39 11.49 19.27 13.51
C ASP A 39 10.82 18.16 12.68
N HIS A 40 9.95 18.57 11.75
CA HIS A 40 9.37 17.68 10.78
C HIS A 40 10.37 17.41 9.66
N THR A 41 10.62 16.14 9.38
CA THR A 41 11.59 15.73 8.36
C THR A 41 10.99 14.65 7.47
N LEU A 42 11.07 14.83 6.16
CA LEU A 42 10.75 13.80 5.17
C LEU A 42 12.05 13.32 4.52
N ILE A 43 12.35 12.05 4.68
CA ILE A 43 13.56 11.41 4.12
C ILE A 43 13.13 10.45 3.03
N GLN A 44 13.60 10.70 1.82
CA GLN A 44 13.36 9.85 0.66
C GLN A 44 14.55 8.92 0.46
N LEU A 45 14.31 7.62 0.57
CA LEU A 45 15.33 6.58 0.38
C LEU A 45 15.31 6.06 -1.04
N ASP A 46 16.47 5.62 -1.52
CA ASP A 46 16.55 4.86 -2.75
C ASP A 46 15.77 3.55 -2.60
N PRO A 47 14.90 3.17 -3.56
CA PRO A 47 14.22 1.87 -3.55
C PRO A 47 15.17 0.68 -3.42
N LYS A 48 16.43 0.82 -3.86
CA LYS A 48 17.48 -0.21 -3.71
C LYS A 48 17.96 -0.38 -2.28
N SER A 49 17.72 0.59 -1.38
CA SER A 49 18.15 0.51 0.02
C SER A 49 17.46 -0.62 0.79
N HIS A 50 16.29 -1.09 0.30
CA HIS A 50 15.49 -2.14 0.95
C HIS A 50 15.45 -1.96 2.48
N ASN A 51 15.95 -2.95 3.21
CA ASN A 51 16.04 -2.93 4.68
C ASN A 51 17.42 -2.49 5.22
N LEU A 52 18.32 -2.01 4.36
CA LEU A 52 19.67 -1.64 4.78
C LEU A 52 19.70 -0.36 5.63
N TRP A 53 18.70 0.46 5.57
CA TRP A 53 18.60 1.74 6.28
C TRP A 53 18.41 1.64 7.80
N TRP A 54 18.03 0.46 8.33
CA TRP A 54 17.74 0.27 9.76
C TRP A 54 18.86 0.74 10.70
N PRO A 55 20.14 0.40 10.52
CA PRO A 55 21.21 0.87 11.40
C PRO A 55 21.31 2.41 11.46
N GLY A 56 21.11 3.08 10.32
CA GLY A 56 21.12 4.54 10.24
C GLY A 56 19.99 5.20 11.04
N LEU A 57 18.85 4.52 11.18
CA LEU A 57 17.74 4.95 12.03
C LEU A 57 17.98 4.62 13.51
N LEU A 58 18.39 3.39 13.81
CA LEU A 58 18.37 2.87 15.18
C LEU A 58 19.53 3.39 16.04
N VAL A 59 20.74 3.59 15.48
CA VAL A 59 21.88 4.09 16.26
C VAL A 59 21.62 5.47 16.90
N PRO A 60 21.05 6.48 16.20
CA PRO A 60 20.63 7.73 16.86
C PRO A 60 19.60 7.52 17.98
N LEU A 61 18.68 6.56 17.83
CA LEU A 61 17.68 6.23 18.86
C LEU A 61 18.29 5.58 20.09
N CYS A 62 19.32 4.72 19.94
CA CYS A 62 20.07 4.17 21.07
C CYS A 62 20.70 5.28 21.92
N LEU A 63 21.15 6.37 21.27
CA LEU A 63 21.78 7.50 21.96
C LEU A 63 20.77 8.47 22.58
N ARG A 64 19.61 8.59 21.98
CA ARG A 64 18.56 9.50 22.42
C ARG A 64 17.17 8.92 22.10
N PRO A 65 16.66 8.00 22.91
CA PRO A 65 15.30 7.47 22.74
C PRO A 65 14.20 8.50 23.04
N ALA A 66 14.47 9.43 23.93
CA ALA A 66 13.78 10.66 24.37
C ALA A 66 12.33 10.84 23.84
N GLY A 67 11.40 10.03 24.35
CA GLY A 67 9.98 10.20 24.03
C GLY A 67 9.60 9.87 22.58
N THR A 68 10.34 9.01 21.90
CA THR A 68 10.06 8.62 20.50
C THR A 68 9.00 7.54 20.43
N ALA A 69 8.06 7.69 19.47
CA ALA A 69 7.13 6.65 19.07
C ALA A 69 7.44 6.23 17.62
N LEU A 70 7.66 4.93 17.43
CA LEU A 70 8.00 4.32 16.14
C LEU A 70 6.78 3.56 15.61
N VAL A 71 6.20 4.02 14.50
CA VAL A 71 4.99 3.44 13.90
C VAL A 71 5.38 2.41 12.86
N LEU A 72 5.09 1.14 13.13
CA LEU A 72 5.56 0.02 12.33
C LEU A 72 4.42 -0.87 11.84
N SER A 73 4.57 -1.42 10.65
CA SER A 73 3.77 -2.58 10.21
C SER A 73 4.17 -3.83 11.01
N GLN A 74 3.33 -4.84 10.99
CA GLN A 74 3.62 -6.12 11.66
C GLN A 74 4.93 -6.75 11.14
N HIS A 75 5.18 -6.66 9.84
CA HIS A 75 6.43 -7.16 9.24
C HIS A 75 7.66 -6.40 9.75
N GLN A 76 7.59 -5.07 9.75
CA GLN A 76 8.68 -4.21 10.25
C GLN A 76 8.93 -4.45 11.75
N ARG A 77 7.87 -4.62 12.55
CA ARG A 77 7.98 -4.92 13.98
C ARG A 77 8.68 -6.25 14.22
N LYS A 78 8.28 -7.31 13.50
CA LYS A 78 8.96 -8.62 13.57
C LYS A 78 10.43 -8.49 13.20
N ARG A 79 10.75 -7.80 12.11
CA ARG A 79 12.12 -7.56 11.70
C ARG A 79 12.93 -6.81 12.76
N LEU A 80 12.38 -5.71 13.29
CA LEU A 80 13.06 -4.95 14.35
C LEU A 80 13.41 -5.83 15.54
N LEU A 81 12.44 -6.59 16.05
CA LEU A 81 12.60 -7.40 17.26
C LEU A 81 13.49 -8.64 17.04
N GLN A 82 13.38 -9.29 15.89
CA GLN A 82 14.05 -10.58 15.64
C GLN A 82 15.40 -10.45 14.94
N VAL A 83 15.65 -9.36 14.22
CA VAL A 83 16.87 -9.17 13.43
C VAL A 83 17.67 -7.96 13.91
N GLU A 84 17.05 -6.78 13.92
CA GLU A 84 17.80 -5.54 14.10
C GLU A 84 18.21 -5.29 15.56
N LEU A 85 17.33 -5.55 16.54
CA LEU A 85 17.69 -5.43 17.95
C LEU A 85 18.77 -6.44 18.39
N PRO A 86 18.70 -7.74 18.05
CA PRO A 86 19.78 -8.68 18.32
C PRO A 86 21.12 -8.25 17.71
N ARG A 87 21.10 -7.72 16.47
CA ARG A 87 22.29 -7.20 15.79
C ARG A 87 22.90 -6.00 16.53
N LEU A 88 22.07 -5.06 17.02
CA LEU A 88 22.51 -3.93 17.81
C LEU A 88 23.13 -4.39 19.13
N ILE A 89 22.49 -5.33 19.84
CA ILE A 89 22.98 -5.88 21.11
C ILE A 89 24.33 -6.56 20.91
N ALA A 90 24.50 -7.37 19.86
CA ALA A 90 25.75 -7.99 19.51
C ALA A 90 26.88 -6.98 19.26
N ALA A 91 26.55 -5.79 18.79
CA ALA A 91 27.48 -4.69 18.57
C ALA A 91 27.66 -3.77 19.81
N GLY A 92 27.10 -4.15 20.97
CA GLY A 92 27.24 -3.40 22.22
C GLY A 92 26.26 -2.21 22.36
N PHE A 93 25.25 -2.12 21.51
CA PHE A 93 24.18 -1.10 21.64
C PHE A 93 22.97 -1.66 22.37
N ASN A 94 22.30 -0.82 23.11
CA ASN A 94 21.03 -1.19 23.76
C ASN A 94 19.95 -0.18 23.37
N LEU A 95 18.86 -0.68 22.80
CA LEU A 95 17.64 0.08 22.52
C LEU A 95 16.48 -0.57 23.25
N SER A 96 15.99 0.08 24.29
CA SER A 96 14.81 -0.40 25.02
C SER A 96 13.55 -0.02 24.26
N CYS A 97 12.76 -1.01 23.85
CA CYS A 97 11.50 -0.85 23.16
C CYS A 97 10.33 -1.28 24.04
N TRP A 98 9.17 -0.64 23.85
CA TRP A 98 7.94 -0.91 24.58
C TRP A 98 6.77 -1.14 23.62
N GLU A 99 6.02 -2.21 23.84
CA GLU A 99 4.87 -2.62 23.00
C GLU A 99 3.51 -2.49 23.72
N GLY A 100 3.49 -1.95 24.93
CA GLY A 100 2.25 -1.79 25.71
C GLY A 100 1.34 -0.69 25.19
N LYS A 101 0.07 -0.72 25.60
CA LYS A 101 -0.95 0.29 25.25
C LYS A 101 -0.69 1.66 25.88
N ASN A 102 -0.14 1.68 27.09
CA ASN A 102 0.17 2.91 27.79
C ASN A 102 1.53 3.47 27.38
N PRO A 103 1.71 4.81 27.33
CA PRO A 103 2.96 5.41 26.95
C PRO A 103 4.09 5.04 27.94
N PRO A 104 5.24 4.58 27.45
CA PRO A 104 6.38 4.23 28.29
C PRO A 104 7.10 5.47 28.80
N PRO A 105 8.06 5.32 29.75
CA PRO A 105 9.00 6.36 30.09
C PRO A 105 9.76 6.87 28.85
N CYS A 106 10.25 8.12 28.89
CA CYS A 106 11.00 8.71 27.77
C CYS A 106 12.32 8.01 27.43
N SER A 107 12.81 7.11 28.29
CA SER A 107 13.99 6.27 28.06
C SER A 107 13.74 5.08 27.12
N GLN A 108 12.49 4.83 26.76
CA GLN A 108 12.10 3.73 25.89
C GLN A 108 11.44 4.23 24.62
N VAL A 109 11.66 3.52 23.52
CA VAL A 109 10.97 3.76 22.24
C VAL A 109 9.63 3.03 22.25
N TRP A 110 8.56 3.76 22.02
CA TRP A 110 7.23 3.19 21.95
C TRP A 110 6.95 2.64 20.56
N LEU A 111 6.73 1.33 20.46
CA LEU A 111 6.38 0.68 19.20
C LEU A 111 4.86 0.66 19.03
N LEU A 112 4.38 1.31 18.00
CA LEU A 112 2.96 1.39 17.67
C LEU A 112 2.69 0.75 16.30
N ASP A 113 1.55 0.10 16.17
CA ASP A 113 0.96 -0.15 14.86
C ASP A 113 -0.03 0.97 14.49
N PRO A 114 -0.55 1.02 13.25
CA PRO A 114 -1.47 2.07 12.82
C PRO A 114 -2.77 2.14 13.65
N ALA A 115 -3.27 1.02 14.17
CA ALA A 115 -4.47 1.01 15.01
C ALA A 115 -4.15 1.57 16.41
N GLN A 116 -3.02 1.17 17.00
CA GLN A 116 -2.53 1.72 18.26
C GLN A 116 -2.20 3.22 18.15
N LEU A 117 -1.66 3.66 17.00
CA LEU A 117 -1.43 5.07 16.73
C LEU A 117 -2.75 5.86 16.78
N LEU A 118 -3.80 5.33 16.14
CA LEU A 118 -5.14 5.94 16.16
C LEU A 118 -5.71 6.01 17.59
N GLU A 119 -5.68 4.91 18.32
CA GLU A 119 -6.18 4.83 19.69
C GLU A 119 -5.43 5.81 20.62
N SER A 120 -4.10 5.82 20.54
CA SER A 120 -3.26 6.72 21.34
C SER A 120 -3.45 8.18 20.97
N HIS A 121 -3.76 8.50 19.71
CA HIS A 121 -4.12 9.84 19.28
C HIS A 121 -5.43 10.31 19.91
N LEU A 122 -6.48 9.49 19.82
CA LEU A 122 -7.79 9.80 20.38
C LEU A 122 -7.73 10.01 21.90
N GLN A 123 -6.81 9.33 22.58
CA GLN A 123 -6.58 9.45 24.02
C GLN A 123 -5.60 10.60 24.38
N GLY A 124 -5.06 11.32 23.41
CA GLY A 124 -4.12 12.43 23.64
C GLY A 124 -2.74 12.02 24.17
N LEU A 125 -2.37 10.73 24.07
CA LEU A 125 -1.14 10.18 24.66
C LEU A 125 0.14 10.50 23.88
N LEU A 126 0.02 11.08 22.67
CA LEU A 126 1.15 11.33 21.76
C LEU A 126 1.69 12.75 21.81
N LEU A 127 1.04 13.70 22.47
CA LEU A 127 1.31 15.14 22.38
C LEU A 127 2.74 15.57 22.78
N SER A 128 3.45 14.77 23.57
CA SER A 128 4.82 15.07 23.98
C SER A 128 5.88 14.21 23.31
N ARG A 129 5.51 13.50 22.21
CA ARG A 129 6.38 12.52 21.57
C ARG A 129 6.76 12.93 20.16
N GLN A 130 7.92 12.47 19.71
CA GLN A 130 8.32 12.57 18.33
C GLN A 130 7.97 11.27 17.60
N LEU A 131 7.25 11.41 16.49
CA LEU A 131 6.85 10.26 15.68
C LEU A 131 7.95 9.91 14.68
N ILE A 132 8.18 8.62 14.47
CA ILE A 132 8.99 8.11 13.35
C ILE A 132 8.13 7.12 12.57
N ILE A 133 7.97 7.35 11.29
CA ILE A 133 7.07 6.59 10.43
C ILE A 133 7.85 6.12 9.21
N PRO A 134 8.42 4.89 9.25
CA PRO A 134 8.99 4.25 8.07
C PRO A 134 7.90 3.82 7.08
N GLU A 135 8.26 3.76 5.79
CA GLU A 135 7.31 3.52 4.69
C GLU A 135 6.09 4.47 4.77
N ALA A 136 6.39 5.76 4.93
CA ALA A 136 5.38 6.80 5.11
C ALA A 136 4.42 6.90 3.91
N GLU A 137 4.82 6.49 2.71
CA GLU A 137 3.97 6.36 1.53
C GLU A 137 2.79 5.40 1.74
N GLN A 138 2.92 4.43 2.64
CA GLN A 138 1.86 3.49 2.97
C GLN A 138 1.00 3.93 4.17
N LEU A 139 1.35 5.03 4.84
CA LEU A 139 0.69 5.49 6.06
C LEU A 139 -0.81 5.71 5.85
N SER A 140 -1.18 6.43 4.80
CA SER A 140 -2.59 6.70 4.47
C SER A 140 -3.39 5.41 4.25
N SER A 141 -2.84 4.47 3.51
CA SER A 141 -3.46 3.17 3.27
C SER A 141 -3.62 2.35 4.56
N ARG A 142 -2.59 2.34 5.40
CA ARG A 142 -2.59 1.62 6.71
C ARG A 142 -3.58 2.25 7.68
N LEU A 143 -3.63 3.58 7.76
CA LEU A 143 -4.60 4.30 8.60
C LEU A 143 -6.03 4.06 8.10
N ARG A 144 -6.24 4.14 6.79
CA ARG A 144 -7.55 3.85 6.18
C ARG A 144 -8.04 2.47 6.56
N LYS A 145 -7.17 1.45 6.49
CA LYS A 145 -7.49 0.10 6.93
C LYS A 145 -7.79 0.01 8.43
N ALA A 146 -6.98 0.67 9.26
CA ALA A 146 -7.17 0.68 10.72
C ALA A 146 -8.46 1.40 11.16
N MET A 147 -8.90 2.39 10.39
CA MET A 147 -10.13 3.16 10.64
C MET A 147 -11.37 2.54 9.98
N THR A 148 -11.22 1.45 9.24
CA THR A 148 -12.36 0.77 8.62
C THR A 148 -13.30 0.22 9.68
N ILE A 149 -14.55 0.64 9.60
CA ILE A 149 -15.62 0.08 10.44
C ILE A 149 -16.26 -1.04 9.63
N SER A 150 -16.31 -2.23 10.21
CA SER A 150 -16.94 -3.40 9.59
C SER A 150 -18.13 -3.83 10.45
N ILE A 151 -19.28 -4.02 9.83
CA ILE A 151 -20.52 -4.44 10.46
C ILE A 151 -20.90 -5.80 9.85
N ALA A 152 -20.76 -6.86 10.65
CA ALA A 152 -21.05 -8.22 10.26
C ALA A 152 -22.46 -8.67 10.72
N ALA A 153 -22.86 -9.86 10.34
CA ALA A 153 -24.15 -10.43 10.73
C ALA A 153 -24.32 -10.50 12.26
N GLU A 154 -23.24 -10.82 13.00
CA GLU A 154 -23.25 -10.89 14.47
C GLU A 154 -23.50 -9.52 15.11
N ASP A 155 -23.12 -8.44 14.47
CA ASP A 155 -23.33 -7.08 14.98
C ASP A 155 -24.80 -6.69 14.91
N TRP A 156 -25.50 -7.09 13.83
CA TRP A 156 -26.94 -6.93 13.73
C TRP A 156 -27.68 -7.71 14.82
N GLU A 157 -27.25 -8.94 15.10
CA GLU A 157 -27.82 -9.74 16.19
C GLU A 157 -27.55 -9.13 17.56
N ARG A 158 -26.34 -8.58 17.80
CA ARG A 158 -26.02 -7.87 19.05
C ARG A 158 -26.91 -6.64 19.23
N LEU A 159 -27.16 -5.88 18.17
CA LEU A 159 -28.04 -4.71 18.20
C LEU A 159 -29.47 -5.11 18.55
N ARG A 160 -30.00 -6.15 17.92
CA ARG A 160 -31.35 -6.66 18.18
C ARG A 160 -31.54 -7.09 19.64
N ARG A 161 -30.55 -7.78 20.21
CA ARG A 161 -30.56 -8.23 21.63
C ARG A 161 -30.44 -7.06 22.60
N ALA A 162 -29.70 -6.01 22.25
CA ALA A 162 -29.56 -4.83 23.09
C ALA A 162 -30.84 -3.97 23.10
N HIS A 163 -31.62 -3.99 22.00
CA HIS A 163 -32.82 -3.17 21.85
C HIS A 163 -34.04 -3.98 21.39
N PRO A 164 -34.60 -4.86 22.25
CA PRO A 164 -35.74 -5.71 21.89
C PRO A 164 -36.98 -4.95 21.38
N PRO A 165 -37.32 -3.72 21.85
CA PRO A 165 -38.46 -2.98 21.35
C PRO A 165 -38.28 -2.53 19.88
N ALA A 166 -37.04 -2.33 19.41
CA ALA A 166 -36.72 -1.91 18.05
C ALA A 166 -36.44 -3.09 17.12
N ASN A 167 -36.57 -4.35 17.57
CA ASN A 167 -36.23 -5.54 16.80
C ASN A 167 -36.85 -5.55 15.40
N THR A 168 -38.14 -5.20 15.28
CA THR A 168 -38.84 -5.18 13.99
C THR A 168 -38.19 -4.18 13.01
N ALA A 169 -37.90 -2.97 13.46
CA ALA A 169 -37.28 -1.94 12.63
C ALA A 169 -35.86 -2.32 12.19
N VAL A 170 -35.07 -2.92 13.09
CA VAL A 170 -33.72 -3.41 12.78
C VAL A 170 -33.77 -4.55 11.75
N VAL A 171 -34.70 -5.49 11.89
CA VAL A 171 -34.89 -6.60 10.95
C VAL A 171 -35.29 -6.08 9.57
N GLU A 172 -36.30 -5.21 9.48
CA GLU A 172 -36.76 -4.64 8.23
C GLU A 172 -35.65 -3.91 7.48
N LEU A 173 -34.84 -3.12 8.21
CA LEU A 173 -33.71 -2.41 7.63
C LEU A 173 -32.62 -3.39 7.12
N HIS A 174 -32.27 -4.38 7.93
CA HIS A 174 -31.29 -5.41 7.56
C HIS A 174 -31.75 -6.22 6.35
N GLU A 175 -33.02 -6.62 6.29
CA GLU A 175 -33.58 -7.35 5.15
C GLU A 175 -33.63 -6.48 3.87
N ARG A 176 -33.94 -5.20 4.00
CA ARG A 176 -33.92 -4.28 2.86
C ARG A 176 -32.52 -4.13 2.27
N LEU A 177 -31.50 -3.97 3.14
CA LEU A 177 -30.11 -3.91 2.74
C LEU A 177 -29.63 -5.23 2.14
N SER A 178 -29.98 -6.35 2.75
CA SER A 178 -29.63 -7.68 2.25
C SER A 178 -30.21 -7.92 0.85
N ARG A 179 -31.49 -7.61 0.64
CA ARG A 179 -32.12 -7.72 -0.69
C ARG A 179 -31.38 -6.87 -1.73
N LYS A 180 -30.96 -5.65 -1.40
CA LYS A 180 -30.18 -4.79 -2.29
C LYS A 180 -28.84 -5.44 -2.62
N VAL A 181 -28.09 -5.89 -1.60
CA VAL A 181 -26.78 -6.52 -1.78
C VAL A 181 -26.89 -7.75 -2.68
N PHE A 182 -27.81 -8.69 -2.38
CA PHE A 182 -27.96 -9.91 -3.16
C PHE A 182 -28.49 -9.67 -4.57
N SER A 183 -29.28 -8.61 -4.79
CA SER A 183 -29.80 -8.29 -6.14
C SER A 183 -28.75 -7.66 -7.04
N GLN A 184 -27.76 -6.97 -6.50
CA GLN A 184 -26.71 -6.28 -7.25
C GLN A 184 -25.43 -7.10 -7.37
N ALA A 185 -25.24 -8.10 -6.50
CA ALA A 185 -24.08 -8.97 -6.53
C ALA A 185 -24.05 -9.82 -7.81
N THR A 186 -22.90 -9.86 -8.45
CA THR A 186 -22.62 -10.79 -9.56
C THR A 186 -21.58 -11.80 -9.12
N ARG A 187 -21.41 -12.89 -9.85
CA ARG A 187 -20.36 -13.88 -9.54
C ARG A 187 -18.95 -13.29 -9.56
N VAL A 188 -18.77 -12.19 -10.29
CA VAL A 188 -17.47 -11.53 -10.49
C VAL A 188 -17.29 -10.36 -9.54
N ASN A 189 -18.37 -9.65 -9.17
CA ASN A 189 -18.30 -8.48 -8.30
C ASN A 189 -19.02 -8.76 -6.98
N ALA A 190 -18.22 -8.98 -5.93
CA ALA A 190 -18.68 -9.17 -4.55
C ALA A 190 -18.79 -7.85 -3.76
N LEU A 191 -18.34 -6.72 -4.35
CA LEU A 191 -18.33 -5.40 -3.71
C LEU A 191 -19.50 -4.56 -4.23
N ILE A 192 -20.47 -4.27 -3.39
CA ILE A 192 -21.67 -3.53 -3.72
C ILE A 192 -21.66 -2.18 -2.99
N ARG A 193 -21.71 -1.09 -3.74
CA ARG A 193 -21.82 0.23 -3.14
C ARG A 193 -23.16 0.39 -2.41
N LEU A 194 -23.11 0.88 -1.18
CA LEU A 194 -24.28 1.27 -0.41
C LEU A 194 -24.43 2.80 -0.45
N ASP A 195 -25.62 3.26 -0.79
CA ASP A 195 -25.91 4.69 -0.95
C ASP A 195 -26.10 5.41 0.38
N GLY A 196 -25.90 6.72 0.37
CA GLY A 196 -26.06 7.56 1.55
C GLY A 196 -27.47 7.50 2.18
N SER A 197 -28.53 7.27 1.39
CA SER A 197 -29.90 7.15 1.91
C SER A 197 -30.09 6.02 2.93
N GLU A 198 -29.40 4.91 2.74
CA GLU A 198 -29.46 3.75 3.65
C GLU A 198 -28.67 4.01 4.92
N ILE A 199 -27.54 4.70 4.79
CA ILE A 199 -26.75 5.14 5.94
C ILE A 199 -27.54 6.15 6.78
N VAL A 200 -28.25 7.07 6.15
CA VAL A 200 -29.11 8.05 6.86
C VAL A 200 -30.20 7.34 7.66
N ALA A 201 -30.95 6.43 7.03
CA ALA A 201 -32.01 5.69 7.73
C ALA A 201 -31.48 4.89 8.93
N LEU A 202 -30.28 4.32 8.79
CA LEU A 202 -29.64 3.59 9.88
C LEU A 202 -29.17 4.53 11.01
N LYS A 203 -28.58 5.69 10.65
CA LYS A 203 -28.15 6.70 11.63
C LYS A 203 -29.33 7.26 12.41
N ASP A 204 -30.45 7.51 11.74
CA ASP A 204 -31.68 7.96 12.38
C ASP A 204 -32.17 6.91 13.40
N LEU A 205 -32.21 5.64 13.00
CA LEU A 205 -32.57 4.56 13.89
C LEU A 205 -31.62 4.50 15.09
N MET A 206 -30.31 4.51 14.88
CA MET A 206 -29.31 4.46 15.96
C MET A 206 -29.44 5.65 16.92
N THR A 207 -29.73 6.84 16.38
CA THR A 207 -29.94 8.06 17.18
C THR A 207 -31.15 7.91 18.12
N VAL A 208 -32.22 7.28 17.66
CA VAL A 208 -33.42 7.00 18.46
C VAL A 208 -33.14 5.93 19.53
N LEU A 209 -32.29 4.94 19.22
CA LEU A 209 -31.95 3.86 20.17
C LEU A 209 -31.06 4.34 21.34
N GLY A 210 -30.27 5.39 21.16
CA GLY A 210 -29.35 5.91 22.17
C GLY A 210 -28.08 5.07 22.31
N GLU A 211 -27.84 4.49 23.48
CA GLU A 211 -26.66 3.63 23.68
C GLU A 211 -26.76 2.34 22.88
N THR A 212 -25.82 2.14 21.97
CA THR A 212 -25.74 0.96 21.09
C THR A 212 -24.40 0.25 21.26
N PRO A 213 -24.34 -1.08 21.06
CA PRO A 213 -23.08 -1.81 21.14
C PRO A 213 -22.14 -1.45 20.00
N GLU A 214 -20.80 -1.64 20.18
CA GLU A 214 -19.85 -1.54 19.07
C GLU A 214 -20.18 -2.55 17.97
N PRO A 215 -20.04 -2.20 16.66
CA PRO A 215 -19.39 -0.99 16.14
C PRO A 215 -20.35 0.19 15.82
N TRP A 216 -21.60 0.18 16.24
CA TRP A 216 -22.63 1.15 15.89
C TRP A 216 -22.29 2.60 16.30
N PRO A 217 -21.74 2.87 17.50
CA PRO A 217 -21.32 4.22 17.88
C PRO A 217 -20.22 4.76 16.99
N ALA A 218 -19.32 3.90 16.50
CA ALA A 218 -18.28 4.29 15.55
C ALA A 218 -18.89 4.69 14.22
N MET A 219 -19.90 3.96 13.71
CA MET A 219 -20.62 4.26 12.48
C MET A 219 -21.35 5.62 12.57
N LEU A 220 -21.96 5.96 13.71
CA LEU A 220 -22.62 7.25 13.90
C LEU A 220 -21.66 8.45 13.73
N ARG A 221 -20.38 8.27 14.01
CA ARG A 221 -19.35 9.31 13.86
C ARG A 221 -18.87 9.49 12.43
N THR A 222 -19.29 8.63 11.50
CA THR A 222 -18.90 8.76 10.09
C THR A 222 -19.67 9.87 9.40
N ASN A 223 -19.02 10.54 8.43
CA ASN A 223 -19.63 11.54 7.59
C ASN A 223 -19.70 11.00 6.15
N ASP A 224 -20.87 11.01 5.55
CA ASP A 224 -21.13 10.45 4.21
C ASP A 224 -20.29 11.13 3.11
N VAL A 225 -19.86 12.38 3.34
CA VAL A 225 -19.04 13.15 2.38
C VAL A 225 -17.61 12.65 2.30
N ASN A 226 -17.06 12.21 3.45
CA ASN A 226 -15.64 11.85 3.60
C ASN A 226 -15.42 10.36 3.85
N TRP A 227 -16.46 9.53 3.72
CA TRP A 227 -16.39 8.11 3.93
C TRP A 227 -16.96 7.34 2.72
N ALA A 228 -16.23 6.31 2.31
CA ALA A 228 -16.77 5.33 1.36
C ALA A 228 -17.58 4.28 2.11
N SER A 229 -18.66 3.79 1.50
CA SER A 229 -19.56 2.79 2.07
C SER A 229 -19.85 1.70 1.06
N TRP A 230 -19.64 0.45 1.43
CA TRP A 230 -19.94 -0.70 0.57
C TRP A 230 -20.23 -1.96 1.38
N ALA A 231 -20.95 -2.89 0.77
CA ALA A 231 -21.09 -4.25 1.24
C ALA A 231 -20.13 -5.17 0.49
N GLU A 232 -19.52 -6.10 1.21
CA GLU A 232 -18.73 -7.21 0.67
C GLU A 232 -19.48 -8.51 0.88
N LEU A 233 -19.79 -9.23 -0.21
CA LEU A 233 -20.54 -10.48 -0.19
C LEU A 233 -19.58 -11.67 -0.26
N ASP A 234 -19.63 -12.54 0.74
CA ASP A 234 -19.05 -13.89 0.66
C ASP A 234 -20.05 -14.83 -0.04
N HIS A 235 -19.76 -15.14 -1.30
CA HIS A 235 -20.59 -16.04 -2.11
C HIS A 235 -20.64 -17.48 -1.58
N ARG A 236 -19.66 -17.92 -0.79
CA ARG A 236 -19.61 -19.29 -0.23
C ARG A 236 -20.50 -19.42 0.98
N LEU A 237 -20.44 -18.42 1.85
CA LEU A 237 -21.23 -18.39 3.09
C LEU A 237 -22.60 -17.75 2.91
N LEU A 238 -22.85 -17.10 1.78
CA LEU A 238 -24.04 -16.27 1.53
C LEU A 238 -24.25 -15.23 2.64
N GLN A 239 -23.14 -14.67 3.11
CA GLN A 239 -23.11 -13.62 4.13
C GLN A 239 -22.47 -12.38 3.56
N TRP A 240 -22.87 -11.23 4.06
CA TRP A 240 -22.27 -9.97 3.67
C TRP A 240 -21.86 -9.16 4.89
N GLN A 241 -20.84 -8.32 4.69
CA GLN A 241 -20.36 -7.37 5.69
C GLN A 241 -20.47 -5.95 5.12
N TRP A 242 -20.87 -5.02 5.96
CA TRP A 242 -20.87 -3.61 5.61
C TRP A 242 -19.56 -2.96 6.05
N HIS A 243 -18.92 -2.27 5.13
CA HIS A 243 -17.68 -1.55 5.38
C HIS A 243 -17.87 -0.06 5.19
N LEU A 244 -17.35 0.72 6.13
CA LEU A 244 -17.24 2.17 6.06
C LEU A 244 -15.78 2.53 6.22
N GLN A 245 -15.24 3.33 5.30
CA GLN A 245 -13.81 3.66 5.28
C GLN A 245 -13.59 5.13 4.93
N PRO A 246 -12.70 5.86 5.66
CA PRO A 246 -12.44 7.26 5.39
C PRO A 246 -11.70 7.43 4.05
N LEU A 247 -12.07 8.45 3.28
CA LEU A 247 -11.41 8.79 2.01
C LEU A 247 -10.01 9.38 2.25
N ASN A 248 -9.90 10.32 3.20
CA ASN A 248 -8.68 11.06 3.52
C ASN A 248 -8.28 10.85 5.00
N PRO A 249 -7.69 9.72 5.36
CA PRO A 249 -7.37 9.42 6.77
C PRO A 249 -6.35 10.40 7.37
N LEU A 250 -5.42 10.95 6.58
CA LEU A 250 -4.43 11.91 7.08
C LEU A 250 -5.03 13.24 7.53
N GLU A 251 -6.14 13.67 6.95
CA GLU A 251 -6.84 14.87 7.40
C GLU A 251 -7.35 14.74 8.84
N LEU A 252 -7.78 13.54 9.23
CA LEU A 252 -8.23 13.25 10.59
C LEU A 252 -7.05 13.27 11.59
N PHE A 253 -5.83 13.08 11.10
CA PHE A 253 -4.59 13.15 11.87
C PHE A 253 -3.89 14.51 11.79
N SER A 254 -4.45 15.48 11.08
CA SER A 254 -3.80 16.78 10.89
C SER A 254 -3.46 17.48 12.21
N GLY A 255 -4.33 17.41 13.21
CA GLY A 255 -4.09 17.94 14.54
C GLY A 255 -2.89 17.29 15.25
N LEU A 256 -2.75 15.97 15.18
CA LEU A 256 -1.61 15.24 15.72
C LEU A 256 -0.32 15.59 14.97
N LEU A 257 -0.35 15.54 13.65
CA LEU A 257 0.83 15.81 12.82
C LEU A 257 1.31 17.26 12.97
N ASN A 258 0.42 18.20 13.30
CA ASN A 258 0.79 19.57 13.64
C ASN A 258 1.40 19.71 15.04
N ALA A 259 0.94 18.91 16.00
CA ALA A 259 1.37 18.98 17.40
C ALA A 259 2.60 18.13 17.71
N CYS A 260 2.81 17.02 16.98
CA CYS A 260 3.90 16.08 17.20
C CYS A 260 4.92 16.15 16.07
N PRO A 261 6.18 16.51 16.34
CA PRO A 261 7.25 16.42 15.34
C PRO A 261 7.32 15.02 14.73
N ALA A 262 7.42 14.93 13.41
CA ALA A 262 7.41 13.65 12.72
C ALA A 262 8.60 13.49 11.78
N ILE A 263 9.25 12.33 11.83
CA ILE A 263 10.24 11.88 10.87
C ILE A 263 9.56 10.86 9.95
N LEU A 264 9.29 11.26 8.73
CA LEU A 264 8.70 10.42 7.70
C LEU A 264 9.82 9.84 6.84
N ILE A 265 9.87 8.54 6.69
CA ILE A 265 10.83 7.86 5.81
C ILE A 265 10.02 7.18 4.71
N SER A 266 10.26 7.58 3.45
CA SER A 266 9.54 7.07 2.29
C SER A 266 10.52 6.60 1.22
N GLN A 267 10.05 5.76 0.31
CA GLN A 267 10.82 5.42 -0.89
C GLN A 267 10.71 6.55 -1.93
N ALA A 268 11.82 6.89 -2.55
CA ALA A 268 11.84 7.85 -3.64
C ALA A 268 11.03 7.29 -4.82
N GLY A 269 10.17 8.14 -5.36
CA GLY A 269 9.29 7.75 -6.44
C GLY A 269 7.85 7.46 -6.02
N GLU A 270 7.61 7.01 -4.81
CA GLU A 270 6.28 6.92 -4.21
C GLU A 270 5.91 8.21 -3.46
N SER A 271 6.87 9.10 -3.29
CA SER A 271 6.72 10.35 -2.54
C SER A 271 5.79 11.39 -3.15
N LEU A 272 5.45 11.31 -4.44
CA LEU A 272 4.55 12.27 -5.10
C LEU A 272 3.13 12.18 -4.55
N SER A 273 2.61 10.96 -4.39
CA SER A 273 1.31 10.71 -3.76
C SER A 273 1.31 11.15 -2.30
N LEU A 274 2.36 10.79 -1.56
CA LEU A 274 2.52 11.20 -0.16
C LEU A 274 2.57 12.73 -0.01
N HIS A 275 3.29 13.45 -0.88
CA HIS A 275 3.33 14.91 -0.84
C HIS A 275 1.94 15.53 -1.04
N ALA A 276 1.19 15.08 -2.03
CA ALA A 276 -0.16 15.58 -2.28
C ALA A 276 -1.10 15.31 -1.09
N GLU A 277 -0.99 14.13 -0.47
CA GLU A 277 -1.79 13.78 0.71
C GLU A 277 -1.39 14.60 1.96
N LEU A 278 -0.08 14.87 2.17
CA LEU A 278 0.41 15.70 3.25
C LEU A 278 0.02 17.18 3.07
N GLU A 279 0.04 17.69 1.83
CA GLU A 279 -0.44 19.04 1.50
C GLU A 279 -1.94 19.17 1.77
N ALA A 280 -2.75 18.19 1.35
CA ALA A 280 -4.18 18.15 1.62
C ALA A 280 -4.47 18.12 3.13
N ALA A 281 -3.68 17.37 3.89
CA ALA A 281 -3.74 17.30 5.36
C ALA A 281 -3.15 18.53 6.05
N LYS A 282 -2.69 19.56 5.31
CA LYS A 282 -2.06 20.76 5.84
C LYS A 282 -0.88 20.47 6.78
N PHE A 283 -0.06 19.49 6.38
CA PHE A 283 1.11 19.11 7.15
C PHE A 283 2.10 20.29 7.27
N PRO A 284 2.77 20.49 8.43
CA PRO A 284 3.69 21.59 8.61
C PRO A 284 4.88 21.58 7.64
N LYS A 285 5.52 22.75 7.49
CA LYS A 285 6.74 22.85 6.69
C LYS A 285 7.78 21.82 7.14
N THR A 286 8.20 21.00 6.22
CA THR A 286 9.02 19.82 6.45
C THR A 286 10.38 19.99 5.79
N VAL A 287 11.44 19.59 6.46
CA VAL A 287 12.77 19.45 5.86
C VAL A 287 12.76 18.21 4.97
N VAL A 288 12.90 18.38 3.67
CA VAL A 288 12.97 17.26 2.72
C VAL A 288 14.43 16.94 2.44
N ALA A 289 14.81 15.66 2.58
CA ALA A 289 16.12 15.16 2.25
C ALA A 289 15.98 13.92 1.35
N SER A 290 16.67 13.91 0.21
CA SER A 290 16.68 12.76 -0.70
C SER A 290 18.04 12.04 -0.63
N LEU A 291 18.01 10.75 -0.32
CA LEU A 291 19.15 9.85 -0.28
C LEU A 291 19.06 8.84 -1.43
N VAL A 292 18.85 9.37 -2.63
CA VAL A 292 18.76 8.58 -3.86
C VAL A 292 20.12 8.62 -4.53
N GLU A 293 20.66 7.45 -4.85
CA GLU A 293 21.87 7.37 -5.65
C GLU A 293 21.55 7.71 -7.10
N GLN A 294 22.26 8.69 -7.63
CA GLN A 294 22.30 8.94 -9.06
C GLN A 294 23.24 7.91 -9.70
N GLY A 295 22.86 6.64 -9.67
CA GLY A 295 23.59 5.59 -10.36
C GLY A 295 23.06 5.43 -11.78
N PHE A 296 23.94 5.06 -12.72
CA PHE A 296 23.52 4.56 -14.02
C PHE A 296 22.76 3.25 -13.78
N GLU A 297 21.45 3.26 -14.03
CA GLU A 297 20.68 2.03 -14.10
C GLU A 297 20.90 1.43 -15.50
N GLU A 298 21.11 0.13 -15.54
CA GLU A 298 21.14 -0.57 -16.83
C GLU A 298 19.76 -0.46 -17.50
N PRO A 299 19.72 -0.16 -18.82
CA PRO A 299 18.46 -0.02 -19.52
C PRO A 299 17.73 -1.38 -19.58
N ILE A 300 16.44 -1.38 -19.29
CA ILE A 300 15.59 -2.56 -19.43
C ILE A 300 15.24 -2.75 -20.91
N GLU A 301 15.30 -3.99 -21.42
CA GLU A 301 14.70 -4.32 -22.71
C GLU A 301 13.17 -4.20 -22.62
N LEU A 302 12.60 -3.22 -23.32
CA LEU A 302 11.17 -2.94 -23.31
C LEU A 302 10.50 -3.35 -24.62
N PHE A 303 9.63 -4.36 -24.53
CA PHE A 303 8.69 -4.72 -25.60
C PHE A 303 7.35 -4.02 -25.37
N ALA A 304 7.03 -3.02 -26.16
CA ALA A 304 5.77 -2.28 -26.09
C ALA A 304 5.26 -1.99 -27.51
N PRO A 305 4.54 -2.95 -28.14
CA PRO A 305 4.07 -2.80 -29.52
C PRO A 305 3.23 -1.54 -29.72
N GLN A 306 3.39 -0.90 -30.87
CA GLN A 306 2.67 0.34 -31.16
C GLN A 306 1.18 0.12 -31.46
N ARG A 307 0.86 -1.02 -32.09
CA ARG A 307 -0.52 -1.37 -32.45
C ARG A 307 -1.06 -2.43 -31.51
N GLN A 308 -1.71 -1.98 -30.46
CA GLN A 308 -2.37 -2.84 -29.50
C GLN A 308 -3.83 -2.43 -29.34
N PRO A 309 -4.75 -3.39 -29.13
CA PRO A 309 -6.14 -3.08 -28.80
C PRO A 309 -6.22 -2.43 -27.40
N LEU A 310 -7.26 -1.68 -27.16
CA LEU A 310 -7.58 -1.19 -25.81
C LEU A 310 -8.18 -2.32 -24.97
N PRO A 311 -8.03 -2.31 -23.64
CA PRO A 311 -8.57 -3.36 -22.77
C PRO A 311 -10.09 -3.59 -22.88
N ASN A 312 -10.85 -2.59 -23.28
CA ASN A 312 -12.30 -2.69 -23.48
C ASN A 312 -12.70 -3.18 -24.90
N ASN A 313 -11.75 -3.58 -25.74
CA ASN A 313 -12.04 -4.12 -27.06
C ASN A 313 -12.27 -5.63 -26.97
N GLU A 314 -13.24 -6.16 -27.66
CA GLU A 314 -13.59 -7.59 -27.69
C GLU A 314 -12.41 -8.51 -28.10
N ILE A 315 -11.53 -8.02 -28.97
CA ILE A 315 -10.35 -8.79 -29.41
C ILE A 315 -9.19 -8.75 -28.41
N TYR A 316 -9.31 -7.98 -27.30
CA TYR A 316 -8.19 -7.76 -26.40
C TYR A 316 -7.71 -9.04 -25.71
N ALA A 317 -8.63 -9.87 -25.22
CA ALA A 317 -8.29 -11.12 -24.53
C ALA A 317 -7.51 -12.08 -25.46
N GLN A 318 -7.99 -12.25 -26.71
CA GLN A 318 -7.31 -13.08 -27.70
C GLN A 318 -5.93 -12.52 -28.05
N HIS A 319 -5.83 -11.22 -28.32
CA HIS A 319 -4.56 -10.55 -28.62
C HIS A 319 -3.56 -10.71 -27.46
N LEU A 320 -4.02 -10.55 -26.21
CA LEU A 320 -3.21 -10.72 -25.02
C LEU A 320 -2.66 -12.14 -24.92
N LEU A 321 -3.51 -13.14 -25.12
CA LEU A 321 -3.10 -14.56 -25.14
C LEU A 321 -2.01 -14.81 -26.18
N GLU A 322 -2.23 -14.42 -27.43
CA GLU A 322 -1.25 -14.59 -28.52
C GLU A 322 0.11 -13.93 -28.22
N GLN A 323 0.09 -12.73 -27.62
CA GLN A 323 1.33 -12.06 -27.27
C GLN A 323 2.03 -12.72 -26.07
N CYS A 324 1.28 -13.15 -25.06
CA CYS A 324 1.83 -13.90 -23.92
C CYS A 324 2.46 -15.22 -24.38
N GLN A 325 1.79 -15.99 -25.25
CA GLN A 325 2.32 -17.22 -25.81
C GLN A 325 3.66 -16.99 -26.53
N ARG A 326 3.76 -15.96 -27.38
CA ARG A 326 5.00 -15.61 -28.10
C ARG A 326 6.11 -15.19 -27.14
N LEU A 327 5.78 -14.49 -26.06
CA LEU A 327 6.74 -14.01 -25.05
C LEU A 327 7.26 -15.15 -24.18
N ILE A 328 6.41 -16.14 -23.86
CA ILE A 328 6.73 -17.27 -22.98
C ILE A 328 7.46 -18.38 -23.76
N LEU A 329 7.15 -18.53 -25.05
CA LEU A 329 7.75 -19.56 -25.88
C LEU A 329 9.28 -19.40 -25.94
N GLY A 330 9.99 -20.51 -25.71
CA GLY A 330 11.45 -20.53 -25.75
C GLY A 330 12.14 -19.91 -24.53
N ARG A 331 11.39 -19.50 -23.48
CA ARG A 331 11.97 -19.00 -22.24
C ARG A 331 12.21 -20.13 -21.24
N THR A 332 13.34 -20.03 -20.55
CA THR A 332 13.81 -21.03 -19.56
C THR A 332 13.71 -20.56 -18.13
N GLY A 333 13.52 -19.25 -17.91
CA GLY A 333 13.39 -18.64 -16.60
C GLY A 333 11.95 -18.28 -16.26
N LEU A 334 11.78 -17.75 -15.03
CA LEU A 334 10.48 -17.35 -14.49
C LEU A 334 9.87 -16.18 -15.28
N SER A 335 8.62 -16.32 -15.67
CA SER A 335 7.82 -15.30 -16.33
C SER A 335 6.67 -14.86 -15.43
N ILE A 336 6.51 -13.55 -15.22
CA ILE A 336 5.42 -12.99 -14.43
C ILE A 336 4.47 -12.24 -15.34
N VAL A 337 3.17 -12.51 -15.23
CA VAL A 337 2.10 -11.81 -15.98
C VAL A 337 1.22 -11.05 -14.99
N LEU A 338 1.22 -9.70 -15.12
CA LEU A 338 0.52 -8.79 -14.19
C LEU A 338 -0.80 -8.29 -14.77
N LEU A 339 -1.90 -8.58 -14.08
CA LEU A 339 -3.21 -8.00 -14.37
C LEU A 339 -4.15 -8.11 -13.16
N ASP A 340 -4.91 -7.05 -12.88
CA ASP A 340 -5.85 -7.01 -11.75
C ASP A 340 -7.28 -7.46 -12.11
N ASP A 341 -7.64 -7.47 -13.40
CA ASP A 341 -8.92 -8.02 -13.84
C ASP A 341 -9.00 -9.52 -13.55
N GLU A 342 -9.88 -9.91 -12.64
CA GLU A 342 -9.97 -11.29 -12.14
C GLU A 342 -10.46 -12.25 -13.21
N GLN A 343 -11.47 -11.86 -13.96
CA GLN A 343 -12.05 -12.71 -15.02
C GLN A 343 -11.03 -12.95 -16.14
N LEU A 344 -10.40 -11.87 -16.62
CA LEU A 344 -9.38 -11.94 -17.64
C LEU A 344 -8.16 -12.74 -17.16
N ARG A 345 -7.77 -12.59 -15.89
CA ARG A 345 -6.64 -13.30 -15.29
C ARG A 345 -6.91 -14.82 -15.25
N HIS A 346 -8.08 -15.24 -14.77
CA HIS A 346 -8.45 -16.64 -14.74
C HIS A 346 -8.54 -17.25 -16.15
N GLN A 347 -9.16 -16.53 -17.08
CA GLN A 347 -9.23 -16.97 -18.48
C GLN A 347 -7.83 -17.15 -19.08
N LEU A 348 -6.98 -16.11 -18.99
CA LEU A 348 -5.62 -16.14 -19.51
C LEU A 348 -4.80 -17.26 -18.88
N THR A 349 -4.89 -17.45 -17.54
CA THR A 349 -4.19 -18.53 -16.85
C THR A 349 -4.61 -19.89 -17.38
N THR A 350 -5.91 -20.12 -17.56
CA THR A 350 -6.46 -21.39 -18.05
C THR A 350 -5.99 -21.68 -19.48
N GLU A 351 -6.04 -20.69 -20.36
CA GLU A 351 -5.64 -20.83 -21.76
C GLU A 351 -4.12 -21.04 -21.90
N LEU A 352 -3.31 -20.33 -21.12
CA LEU A 352 -1.86 -20.55 -21.06
C LEU A 352 -1.53 -21.93 -20.46
N ALA A 353 -2.27 -22.39 -19.45
CA ALA A 353 -2.08 -23.73 -18.88
C ALA A 353 -2.44 -24.85 -19.86
N ALA A 354 -3.41 -24.63 -20.74
CA ALA A 354 -3.74 -25.60 -21.82
C ALA A 354 -2.57 -25.81 -22.78
N GLU A 355 -1.73 -24.79 -23.03
CA GLU A 355 -0.59 -24.87 -23.91
C GLU A 355 0.71 -25.27 -23.21
N PHE A 356 0.98 -24.64 -22.06
CA PHE A 356 2.27 -24.79 -21.34
C PHE A 356 2.21 -25.74 -20.15
N GLY A 357 1.03 -26.30 -19.87
CA GLY A 357 0.85 -27.29 -18.81
C GLY A 357 1.02 -26.76 -17.39
N ARG A 358 1.48 -27.64 -16.50
CA ARG A 358 1.58 -27.39 -15.05
C ARG A 358 2.55 -26.29 -14.63
N ARG A 359 3.40 -25.80 -15.53
CA ARG A 359 4.31 -24.67 -15.25
C ARG A 359 3.58 -23.33 -15.14
N VAL A 360 2.29 -23.26 -15.57
CA VAL A 360 1.47 -22.05 -15.45
C VAL A 360 0.71 -22.09 -14.12
N LEU A 361 0.89 -21.07 -13.31
CA LEU A 361 0.34 -20.96 -11.97
C LEU A 361 -0.47 -19.68 -11.81
N HIS A 362 -1.43 -19.71 -10.90
CA HIS A 362 -2.24 -18.58 -10.50
C HIS A 362 -1.94 -18.22 -9.04
N GLU A 363 -1.20 -17.12 -8.83
CA GLU A 363 -0.86 -16.61 -7.49
C GLU A 363 -0.29 -17.67 -6.53
N ASP A 364 0.63 -18.50 -7.01
CA ASP A 364 1.24 -19.58 -6.24
C ASP A 364 2.78 -19.44 -6.21
N ASN A 365 3.38 -19.89 -5.12
CA ASN A 365 4.83 -19.87 -4.89
C ASN A 365 5.51 -21.21 -5.25
N ALA A 366 4.74 -22.27 -5.54
CA ALA A 366 5.24 -23.60 -5.89
C ALA A 366 5.51 -23.72 -7.38
N PHE A 367 6.49 -22.99 -7.91
CA PHE A 367 6.80 -22.90 -9.34
C PHE A 367 8.01 -23.74 -9.75
N GLU A 368 8.02 -24.11 -11.03
CA GLU A 368 9.20 -24.70 -11.71
C GLU A 368 10.15 -23.56 -12.16
N THR A 369 11.43 -23.89 -12.44
CA THR A 369 12.44 -22.90 -12.87
C THR A 369 11.98 -22.08 -14.08
N ASN A 370 11.24 -22.68 -15.01
CA ASN A 370 10.64 -22.04 -16.18
C ASN A 370 9.15 -21.68 -15.98
N GLY A 371 8.73 -21.47 -14.74
CA GLY A 371 7.36 -21.20 -14.37
C GLY A 371 6.79 -19.91 -14.98
N VAL A 372 5.47 -19.89 -15.13
CA VAL A 372 4.70 -18.72 -15.55
C VAL A 372 3.68 -18.43 -14.45
N ILE A 373 3.76 -17.28 -13.82
CA ILE A 373 2.84 -16.89 -12.75
C ILE A 373 1.96 -15.75 -13.24
N CYS A 374 0.65 -16.00 -13.36
CA CYS A 374 -0.35 -14.97 -13.60
C CYS A 374 -0.88 -14.45 -12.26
N CYS A 375 -0.69 -13.17 -11.98
CA CYS A 375 -0.99 -12.63 -10.67
C CYS A 375 -1.44 -11.16 -10.70
N ARG A 376 -2.06 -10.74 -9.59
CA ARG A 376 -2.39 -9.32 -9.34
C ARG A 376 -1.12 -8.52 -9.00
N TRP A 377 -1.18 -7.24 -9.26
CA TRP A 377 -0.11 -6.30 -8.90
C TRP A 377 0.22 -6.35 -7.40
N SER A 378 -0.80 -6.36 -6.54
CA SER A 378 -0.63 -6.43 -5.09
C SER A 378 0.04 -7.73 -4.65
N TRP A 379 -0.33 -8.87 -5.25
CA TRP A 379 0.29 -10.15 -4.96
C TRP A 379 1.79 -10.16 -5.35
N TRP A 380 2.12 -9.68 -6.54
CA TRP A 380 3.50 -9.57 -7.00
C TRP A 380 4.35 -8.71 -6.07
N LEU A 381 3.87 -7.51 -5.73
CA LEU A 381 4.60 -6.59 -4.85
C LEU A 381 4.87 -7.18 -3.46
N GLN A 382 3.99 -8.05 -2.95
CA GLN A 382 4.16 -8.71 -1.64
C GLN A 382 5.12 -9.90 -1.69
N HIS A 383 5.16 -10.65 -2.80
CA HIS A 383 5.87 -11.93 -2.89
C HIS A 383 7.16 -11.87 -3.70
N GLN A 384 7.41 -10.80 -4.47
CA GLN A 384 8.59 -10.68 -5.35
C GLN A 384 9.95 -10.91 -4.67
N GLN A 385 10.05 -10.66 -3.36
CA GLN A 385 11.30 -10.88 -2.60
C GLN A 385 11.51 -12.35 -2.21
N GLN A 386 10.45 -13.16 -2.25
CA GLN A 386 10.47 -14.59 -1.93
C GLN A 386 10.69 -15.45 -3.18
N LEU A 387 10.52 -14.85 -4.34
CA LEU A 387 10.68 -15.47 -5.64
C LEU A 387 12.06 -15.18 -6.23
N PRO A 388 12.62 -16.05 -7.07
CA PRO A 388 13.82 -15.72 -7.85
C PRO A 388 13.54 -14.55 -8.78
N SER A 389 14.59 -13.85 -9.16
CA SER A 389 14.46 -12.74 -10.12
C SER A 389 13.90 -13.27 -11.44
N PRO A 390 12.79 -12.72 -11.94
CA PRO A 390 12.17 -13.20 -13.17
C PRO A 390 13.06 -12.88 -14.39
N GLU A 391 13.00 -13.71 -15.42
CA GLU A 391 13.62 -13.45 -16.71
C GLU A 391 12.79 -12.43 -17.50
N GLN A 392 11.47 -12.43 -17.30
CA GLN A 392 10.58 -11.45 -17.92
C GLN A 392 9.39 -11.07 -17.03
N LEU A 393 8.95 -9.82 -17.18
CA LEU A 393 7.74 -9.29 -16.58
C LEU A 393 6.81 -8.81 -17.70
N ILE A 394 5.61 -9.33 -17.74
CA ILE A 394 4.58 -8.99 -18.73
C ILE A 394 3.49 -8.19 -18.02
N ILE A 395 3.41 -6.91 -18.31
CA ILE A 395 2.31 -6.06 -17.88
C ILE A 395 1.17 -6.23 -18.88
N ALA A 396 0.25 -7.11 -18.58
CA ALA A 396 -0.94 -7.34 -19.39
C ALA A 396 -1.90 -6.16 -19.26
N LEU A 397 -2.15 -5.70 -18.04
CA LEU A 397 -2.91 -4.48 -17.75
C LEU A 397 -2.09 -3.53 -16.86
N LEU A 398 -2.07 -2.27 -17.20
CA LEU A 398 -1.51 -1.21 -16.34
C LEU A 398 -2.28 -1.14 -15.01
N PRO A 399 -1.62 -0.82 -13.88
CA PRO A 399 -2.22 -0.84 -12.54
C PRO A 399 -3.13 0.37 -12.28
N LEU A 400 -4.05 0.64 -13.19
CA LEU A 400 -5.07 1.66 -13.02
C LEU A 400 -6.25 1.07 -12.27
N ALA A 401 -6.52 1.61 -11.09
CA ALA A 401 -7.60 1.13 -10.24
C ALA A 401 -8.97 1.18 -10.96
N SER A 402 -9.79 0.13 -10.79
CA SER A 402 -11.13 0.06 -11.37
C SER A 402 -12.08 1.03 -10.66
N LEU A 403 -12.92 1.71 -11.44
CA LEU A 403 -14.02 2.53 -10.92
C LEU A 403 -15.20 1.68 -10.39
N GLU A 404 -15.20 0.39 -10.65
CA GLU A 404 -16.16 -0.54 -10.06
C GLU A 404 -15.86 -0.81 -8.58
N ASN A 405 -14.62 -0.59 -8.16
CA ASN A 405 -14.28 -0.66 -6.74
C ASN A 405 -14.91 0.52 -5.99
N PRO A 406 -15.77 0.27 -4.98
CA PRO A 406 -16.53 1.31 -4.28
C PRO A 406 -15.65 2.39 -3.63
N LEU A 407 -14.50 2.01 -3.08
CA LEU A 407 -13.55 2.96 -2.49
C LEU A 407 -12.94 3.87 -3.56
N THR A 408 -12.51 3.30 -4.68
CA THR A 408 -11.98 4.09 -5.81
C THR A 408 -13.04 5.03 -6.35
N ALA A 409 -14.26 4.54 -6.57
CA ALA A 409 -15.38 5.35 -7.04
C ALA A 409 -15.66 6.51 -6.09
N ALA A 410 -15.71 6.28 -4.78
CA ALA A 410 -15.97 7.31 -3.78
C ALA A 410 -14.84 8.38 -3.75
N ARG A 411 -13.56 7.97 -3.85
CA ARG A 411 -12.41 8.90 -3.94
C ARG A 411 -12.49 9.76 -5.22
N VAL A 412 -12.84 9.15 -6.34
CA VAL A 412 -13.03 9.85 -7.62
C VAL A 412 -14.19 10.85 -7.54
N GLU A 413 -15.30 10.47 -6.93
CA GLU A 413 -16.44 11.37 -6.75
C GLU A 413 -16.12 12.54 -5.83
N ALA A 414 -15.36 12.31 -4.77
CA ALA A 414 -14.89 13.40 -3.90
C ALA A 414 -14.05 14.41 -4.70
N LEU A 415 -13.08 13.96 -5.49
CA LEU A 415 -12.27 14.86 -6.34
C LEU A 415 -13.10 15.58 -7.42
N LYS A 416 -14.05 14.89 -8.05
CA LYS A 416 -14.96 15.52 -9.02
C LYS A 416 -15.80 16.61 -8.38
N ARG A 417 -16.31 16.41 -7.17
CA ARG A 417 -17.08 17.40 -6.41
C ARG A 417 -16.25 18.66 -6.13
N ASP A 418 -14.95 18.47 -5.86
CA ASP A 418 -14.01 19.56 -5.63
C ASP A 418 -13.48 20.19 -6.94
N GLY A 419 -13.96 19.76 -8.11
CA GLY A 419 -13.53 20.26 -9.42
C GLY A 419 -12.12 19.85 -9.83
N ARG A 420 -11.56 18.82 -9.20
CA ARG A 420 -10.18 18.35 -9.39
C ARG A 420 -10.08 17.25 -10.46
N ASP A 421 -8.91 17.13 -11.08
CA ASP A 421 -8.64 16.09 -12.09
C ASP A 421 -8.32 14.76 -11.39
N TRP A 422 -9.38 13.99 -11.10
CA TRP A 422 -9.31 12.70 -10.42
C TRP A 422 -8.37 11.69 -11.09
N PHE A 423 -8.20 11.76 -12.43
CA PHE A 423 -7.31 10.84 -13.11
C PHE A 423 -5.84 11.19 -12.86
N ARG A 424 -5.48 12.47 -13.01
CA ARG A 424 -4.11 12.96 -12.84
C ARG A 424 -3.69 13.07 -11.38
N GLU A 425 -4.65 13.26 -10.48
CA GLU A 425 -4.36 13.45 -9.05
C GLU A 425 -4.49 12.18 -8.21
N LEU A 426 -5.16 11.14 -8.73
CA LEU A 426 -5.39 9.90 -8.01
C LEU A 426 -4.94 8.66 -8.81
N LEU A 427 -5.62 8.33 -9.92
CA LEU A 427 -5.40 7.05 -10.59
C LEU A 427 -4.02 6.92 -11.22
N LEU A 428 -3.55 7.96 -11.85
CA LEU A 428 -2.24 7.93 -12.51
C LEU A 428 -1.07 7.94 -11.52
N PRO A 429 -1.03 8.78 -10.47
CA PRO A 429 -0.02 8.70 -9.44
C PRO A 429 0.02 7.35 -8.72
N ASP A 430 -1.14 6.79 -8.34
CA ASP A 430 -1.23 5.47 -7.72
C ASP A 430 -0.65 4.38 -8.66
N ALA A 431 -0.96 4.43 -9.96
CA ALA A 431 -0.40 3.51 -10.95
C ALA A 431 1.12 3.69 -11.12
N LEU A 432 1.62 4.92 -11.19
CA LEU A 432 3.06 5.21 -11.31
C LEU A 432 3.85 4.74 -10.08
N ALA A 433 3.27 4.83 -8.90
CA ALA A 433 3.88 4.35 -7.66
C ALA A 433 4.10 2.83 -7.67
N MET A 434 3.19 2.06 -8.26
CA MET A 434 3.29 0.59 -8.35
C MET A 434 4.33 0.12 -9.38
N LEU A 435 4.65 0.90 -10.40
CA LEU A 435 5.52 0.48 -11.51
C LEU A 435 6.97 0.27 -11.08
N SER A 436 7.59 1.23 -10.41
CA SER A 436 9.02 1.16 -10.06
C SER A 436 9.35 -0.03 -9.16
N PRO A 437 8.63 -0.29 -8.07
CA PRO A 437 8.90 -1.46 -7.23
C PRO A 437 8.62 -2.78 -7.97
N ALA A 438 7.60 -2.83 -8.84
CA ALA A 438 7.27 -4.04 -9.58
C ALA A 438 8.35 -4.42 -10.61
N VAL A 439 9.00 -3.44 -11.22
CA VAL A 439 10.03 -3.64 -12.27
C VAL A 439 11.44 -3.79 -11.67
N SER A 440 11.65 -3.46 -10.40
CA SER A 440 12.96 -3.54 -9.73
C SER A 440 13.65 -4.92 -9.87
N PRO A 441 12.96 -6.08 -9.72
CA PRO A 441 13.61 -7.38 -9.90
C PRO A 441 14.13 -7.61 -11.32
N ILE A 442 13.41 -7.14 -12.34
CA ILE A 442 13.82 -7.24 -13.75
C ILE A 442 15.08 -6.41 -14.02
N ARG A 443 15.20 -5.21 -13.45
CA ARG A 443 16.41 -4.39 -13.58
C ARG A 443 17.64 -5.10 -13.03
N LYS A 444 17.47 -5.81 -11.90
CA LYS A 444 18.57 -6.55 -11.26
C LYS A 444 18.99 -7.78 -12.03
N SER A 445 18.08 -8.46 -12.69
CA SER A 445 18.35 -9.68 -13.47
C SER A 445 18.80 -9.42 -14.90
N GLY A 446 18.69 -8.18 -15.40
CA GLY A 446 18.85 -7.89 -16.82
C GLY A 446 17.74 -8.50 -17.69
N GLY A 447 16.57 -8.74 -17.08
CA GLY A 447 15.44 -9.37 -17.76
C GLY A 447 14.66 -8.42 -18.65
N ARG A 448 13.63 -8.94 -19.31
CA ARG A 448 12.79 -8.22 -20.27
C ARG A 448 11.49 -7.74 -19.64
N LEU A 449 11.09 -6.50 -19.98
CA LEU A 449 9.77 -5.96 -19.67
C LEU A 449 8.89 -5.93 -20.93
N ALA A 450 7.70 -6.48 -20.86
CA ALA A 450 6.70 -6.35 -21.91
C ALA A 450 5.47 -5.60 -21.38
N ILE A 451 4.93 -4.64 -22.17
CA ILE A 451 3.68 -3.92 -21.83
C ILE A 451 2.69 -4.14 -22.99
N LEU A 452 1.62 -4.88 -22.69
CA LEU A 452 0.62 -5.28 -23.66
C LEU A 452 -0.69 -4.47 -23.56
N ASP A 453 -0.69 -3.39 -22.82
CA ASP A 453 -1.84 -2.50 -22.64
C ASP A 453 -1.83 -1.38 -23.70
N GLY A 454 -2.80 -1.41 -24.59
CA GLY A 454 -2.91 -0.41 -25.68
C GLY A 454 -3.09 1.04 -25.20
N ARG A 455 -3.49 1.25 -23.96
CA ARG A 455 -3.61 2.58 -23.35
C ARG A 455 -2.26 3.29 -23.30
N LEU A 456 -1.14 2.55 -23.15
CA LEU A 456 0.21 3.09 -23.12
C LEU A 456 0.53 3.99 -24.34
N ARG A 457 0.10 3.58 -25.54
CA ARG A 457 0.39 4.29 -26.79
C ARG A 457 -0.74 5.21 -27.26
N ARG A 458 -1.97 4.92 -26.84
CA ARG A 458 -3.15 5.66 -27.32
C ARG A 458 -3.62 6.78 -26.40
N ARG A 459 -3.03 6.91 -25.22
CA ARG A 459 -3.38 7.94 -24.24
C ARG A 459 -2.21 8.92 -24.02
N SER A 460 -2.54 10.20 -23.87
CA SER A 460 -1.54 11.26 -23.67
C SER A 460 -0.65 11.06 -22.42
N TRP A 461 -1.19 10.42 -21.41
CA TRP A 461 -0.47 10.10 -20.17
C TRP A 461 0.47 8.90 -20.26
N GLY A 462 0.40 8.08 -21.34
CA GLY A 462 1.27 6.91 -21.53
C GLY A 462 2.76 7.25 -21.53
N ASN A 463 3.13 8.44 -22.00
CA ASN A 463 4.52 8.92 -21.93
C ASN A 463 5.01 9.07 -20.47
N GLN A 464 4.15 9.35 -19.51
CA GLN A 464 4.54 9.43 -18.10
C GLN A 464 4.90 8.04 -17.55
N ILE A 465 4.19 7.00 -17.99
CA ILE A 465 4.52 5.59 -17.68
C ILE A 465 5.91 5.25 -18.24
N LEU A 466 6.15 5.56 -19.54
CA LEU A 466 7.44 5.30 -20.17
C LEU A 466 8.59 6.06 -19.52
N LYS A 467 8.37 7.32 -19.18
CA LYS A 467 9.36 8.15 -18.45
C LYS A 467 9.67 7.58 -17.06
N ARG A 468 8.65 7.03 -16.39
CA ARG A 468 8.83 6.39 -15.09
C ARG A 468 9.67 5.13 -15.14
N LEU A 469 9.66 4.44 -16.28
CA LEU A 469 10.42 3.21 -16.54
C LEU A 469 11.82 3.45 -17.10
N GLU A 470 12.22 4.71 -17.37
CA GLU A 470 13.57 5.01 -17.84
C GLU A 470 14.67 4.58 -16.84
N PRO A 471 15.87 4.16 -17.32
CA PRO A 471 16.22 3.96 -18.73
C PRO A 471 15.72 2.62 -19.29
N TRP A 472 15.35 2.60 -20.56
CA TRP A 472 14.95 1.40 -21.28
C TRP A 472 15.41 1.44 -22.74
N THR A 473 15.60 0.25 -23.35
CA THR A 473 15.88 0.09 -24.78
C THR A 473 14.71 -0.59 -25.49
N PRO A 474 14.27 -0.09 -26.64
CA PRO A 474 13.13 -0.70 -27.33
C PRO A 474 13.48 -2.06 -27.95
N LEU A 475 12.65 -3.05 -27.67
CA LEU A 475 12.69 -4.34 -28.32
C LEU A 475 11.63 -4.38 -29.41
N HIS A 476 12.05 -4.48 -30.67
CA HIS A 476 11.14 -4.48 -31.81
C HIS A 476 10.71 -5.88 -32.28
N ARG A 477 11.54 -6.90 -32.05
CA ARG A 477 11.28 -8.29 -32.42
C ARG A 477 11.44 -9.22 -31.23
N LEU A 478 10.62 -10.25 -31.16
CA LEU A 478 10.63 -11.23 -30.06
C LEU A 478 11.48 -12.48 -30.37
N LEU A 479 11.73 -12.74 -31.64
CA LEU A 479 12.54 -13.87 -32.09
C LEU A 479 13.96 -13.37 -32.42
N PRO A 480 15.01 -14.15 -32.10
CA PRO A 480 16.32 -13.89 -32.66
C PRO A 480 16.24 -13.97 -34.19
N ASP A 481 17.04 -13.18 -34.87
CA ASP A 481 17.16 -13.18 -36.34
C ASP A 481 17.61 -14.52 -36.85
#